data_d5816d2426a368058639a537eba86469
#
_entry.id   d5816d2426a368058639a537eba86469
#
_cell.length_a   1.000
_cell.length_b   1.000
_cell.length_c   1.000
_cell.angle_alpha   90.00
_cell.angle_beta   90.00
_cell.angle_gamma   90.00
#
_symmetry.space_group_name_H-M   'P 1'
#
loop_
_entity.id
_entity.type
_entity.pdbx_description
1 polymer ?
#
loop_
_entity_poly.entity_id
_entity_poly.type
_entity_poly.pdbx_seq_one_letter_code
_entity_poly.pdbx_strand_id
1 'polypeptide(L)'
;MRRLALALLLVLPSCTRSAANHEELGDRAYAAGSYADALAEYQLGRRSNAGSATLLAKVGAAALHAEDFELAAEAYRALGRRDRSRAEEAADGLDRVARAALGANDRTALASALTGLREVAPRRPLGRYVVLAALDAVDRGDTAEAKALLPVAAASASDVARADSLLFVYGRALVRVRDCRTAVRVFEGVIRRQRAVAVVESAREGLGLCALVEGQMALEQGRPADAEGWFRRATAPGASPDVVRAAFLGLGDVRMAQGDVAGAMESYQQALAGGTPGDTISQRAQEKLNALGKAEPE
;
A
#
# COMPACT_ATOMS: atom_id res chain seq x y z
N MET A 1 -18.09 -75.53 -36.27
CA MET A 1 -16.80 -74.96 -36.59
C MET A 1 -16.85 -73.47 -36.20
N ARG A 2 -16.43 -73.15 -34.96
CA ARG A 2 -16.40 -71.77 -34.40
C ARG A 2 -14.99 -71.20 -34.60
N ARG A 3 -14.84 -70.22 -35.44
CA ARG A 3 -13.57 -69.48 -35.61
C ARG A 3 -13.46 -68.43 -34.51
N LEU A 4 -12.55 -68.63 -33.55
CA LEU A 4 -12.14 -67.59 -32.58
C LEU A 4 -11.20 -66.62 -33.34
N ALA A 5 -11.61 -65.37 -33.49
CA ALA A 5 -10.73 -64.30 -33.91
C ALA A 5 -10.04 -63.75 -32.68
N LEU A 6 -8.73 -63.95 -32.59
CA LEU A 6 -7.86 -63.40 -31.55
C LEU A 6 -7.53 -61.95 -31.92
N ALA A 7 -8.16 -60.99 -31.26
CA ALA A 7 -7.85 -59.55 -31.42
C ALA A 7 -6.54 -59.26 -30.66
N LEU A 8 -5.45 -59.07 -31.37
CA LEU A 8 -4.16 -58.62 -30.82
C LEU A 8 -4.23 -57.12 -30.51
N LEU A 9 -4.45 -56.78 -29.25
CA LEU A 9 -4.35 -55.42 -28.76
C LEU A 9 -2.89 -54.98 -28.77
N LEU A 10 -2.47 -54.21 -29.78
CA LEU A 10 -1.22 -53.48 -29.81
C LEU A 10 -1.24 -52.38 -28.75
N VAL A 11 -0.73 -52.66 -27.56
CA VAL A 11 -0.42 -51.65 -26.53
C VAL A 11 0.84 -50.91 -27.03
N LEU A 12 0.66 -49.76 -27.68
CA LEU A 12 1.76 -48.86 -27.97
C LEU A 12 2.30 -48.34 -26.62
N PRO A 13 3.58 -48.55 -26.31
CA PRO A 13 4.17 -47.96 -25.13
C PRO A 13 4.17 -46.46 -25.33
N SER A 14 3.26 -45.76 -24.67
CA SER A 14 3.33 -44.29 -24.51
C SER A 14 4.65 -44.02 -23.80
N CYS A 15 5.68 -43.57 -24.54
CA CYS A 15 6.92 -43.06 -23.94
C CYS A 15 6.60 -41.82 -23.14
N THR A 16 6.03 -41.95 -21.94
CA THR A 16 5.98 -40.92 -20.96
C THR A 16 7.40 -40.68 -20.45
N ARG A 17 8.04 -39.62 -20.97
CA ARG A 17 9.34 -39.20 -20.44
C ARG A 17 9.16 -38.90 -18.95
N SER A 18 10.07 -39.45 -18.13
CA SER A 18 10.04 -39.17 -16.69
C SER A 18 10.42 -37.70 -16.40
N ALA A 19 10.04 -37.20 -15.23
CA ALA A 19 10.45 -35.86 -14.78
C ALA A 19 11.99 -35.70 -14.85
N ALA A 20 12.76 -36.73 -14.54
CA ALA A 20 14.22 -36.72 -14.62
C ALA A 20 14.73 -36.56 -16.07
N ASN A 21 14.08 -37.17 -17.06
CA ASN A 21 14.46 -37.02 -18.47
C ASN A 21 14.20 -35.60 -18.96
N HIS A 22 13.09 -34.95 -18.54
CA HIS A 22 12.79 -33.55 -18.86
C HIS A 22 13.78 -32.61 -18.18
N GLU A 23 14.15 -32.87 -16.93
CA GLU A 23 15.16 -32.07 -16.22
C GLU A 23 16.53 -32.13 -16.95
N GLU A 24 16.99 -33.31 -17.36
CA GLU A 24 18.26 -33.46 -18.09
C GLU A 24 18.23 -32.79 -19.47
N LEU A 25 17.11 -32.88 -20.19
CA LEU A 25 16.93 -32.17 -21.47
C LEU A 25 16.97 -30.66 -21.27
N GLY A 26 16.29 -30.16 -20.25
CA GLY A 26 16.32 -28.76 -19.86
C GLY A 26 17.73 -28.27 -19.49
N ASP A 27 18.49 -29.08 -18.74
CA ASP A 27 19.88 -28.77 -18.37
C ASP A 27 20.80 -28.63 -19.62
N ARG A 28 20.64 -29.53 -20.60
CA ARG A 28 21.37 -29.43 -21.87
C ARG A 28 20.99 -28.19 -22.68
N ALA A 29 19.69 -27.90 -22.78
CA ALA A 29 19.20 -26.70 -23.48
C ALA A 29 19.69 -25.42 -22.78
N TYR A 30 19.66 -25.40 -21.45
CA TYR A 30 20.14 -24.25 -20.67
C TYR A 30 21.64 -24.03 -20.89
N ALA A 31 22.45 -25.11 -20.85
CA ALA A 31 23.89 -25.04 -21.12
C ALA A 31 24.21 -24.57 -22.55
N ALA A 32 23.34 -24.88 -23.52
CA ALA A 32 23.45 -24.40 -24.89
C ALA A 32 22.96 -22.96 -25.10
N GLY A 33 22.43 -22.28 -24.05
CA GLY A 33 21.86 -20.95 -24.15
C GLY A 33 20.44 -20.89 -24.73
N SER A 34 19.83 -22.06 -24.99
CA SER A 34 18.45 -22.18 -25.50
C SER A 34 17.47 -22.11 -24.31
N TYR A 35 17.37 -20.92 -23.70
CA TYR A 35 16.63 -20.74 -22.44
C TYR A 35 15.13 -20.99 -22.57
N ALA A 36 14.53 -20.66 -23.71
CA ALA A 36 13.11 -20.94 -23.96
C ALA A 36 12.84 -22.46 -24.04
N ASP A 37 13.73 -23.25 -24.70
CA ASP A 37 13.62 -24.69 -24.75
C ASP A 37 13.87 -25.32 -23.37
N ALA A 38 14.86 -24.81 -22.64
CA ALA A 38 15.13 -25.23 -21.27
C ALA A 38 13.91 -25.01 -20.37
N LEU A 39 13.28 -23.86 -20.47
CA LEU A 39 12.08 -23.51 -19.73
C LEU A 39 10.92 -24.47 -20.04
N ALA A 40 10.70 -24.78 -21.33
CA ALA A 40 9.67 -25.72 -21.76
C ALA A 40 9.89 -27.13 -21.16
N GLU A 41 11.13 -27.60 -21.20
CA GLU A 41 11.48 -28.93 -20.66
C GLU A 41 11.35 -28.96 -19.13
N TYR A 42 11.81 -27.94 -18.41
CA TYR A 42 11.62 -27.84 -16.95
C TYR A 42 10.15 -27.77 -16.53
N GLN A 43 9.31 -27.06 -17.30
CA GLN A 43 7.87 -27.03 -17.06
C GLN A 43 7.21 -28.40 -17.26
N LEU A 44 7.64 -29.18 -18.27
CA LEU A 44 7.19 -30.56 -18.46
C LEU A 44 7.63 -31.47 -17.29
N GLY A 45 8.86 -31.31 -16.82
CA GLY A 45 9.35 -32.00 -15.62
C GLY A 45 8.51 -31.68 -14.39
N ARG A 46 8.10 -30.42 -14.22
CA ARG A 46 7.21 -29.98 -13.13
C ARG A 46 5.83 -30.60 -13.17
N ARG A 47 5.25 -30.87 -14.33
CA ARG A 47 3.95 -31.57 -14.44
C ARG A 47 3.99 -32.97 -13.81
N SER A 48 5.12 -33.63 -13.89
CA SER A 48 5.35 -34.97 -13.29
C SER A 48 5.80 -34.86 -11.82
N ASN A 49 6.44 -33.77 -11.41
CA ASN A 49 6.96 -33.54 -10.07
C ASN A 49 6.78 -32.08 -9.64
N ALA A 50 5.53 -31.68 -9.41
CA ALA A 50 5.16 -30.32 -9.08
C ALA A 50 5.81 -29.77 -7.78
N GLY A 51 6.26 -30.67 -6.90
CA GLY A 51 6.87 -30.33 -5.61
C GLY A 51 8.39 -30.19 -5.61
N SER A 52 9.07 -30.37 -6.74
CA SER A 52 10.53 -30.31 -6.80
C SER A 52 11.05 -28.88 -6.62
N ALA A 53 11.73 -28.62 -5.51
CA ALA A 53 12.41 -27.35 -5.25
C ALA A 53 13.52 -27.09 -6.29
N THR A 54 14.20 -28.13 -6.73
CA THR A 54 15.24 -28.04 -7.77
C THR A 54 14.67 -27.58 -9.10
N LEU A 55 13.54 -28.16 -9.54
CA LEU A 55 12.88 -27.74 -10.76
C LEU A 55 12.32 -26.31 -10.66
N LEU A 56 11.85 -25.89 -9.49
CA LEU A 56 11.43 -24.50 -9.28
C LEU A 56 12.60 -23.51 -9.47
N ALA A 57 13.77 -23.81 -8.92
CA ALA A 57 14.96 -22.98 -9.13
C ALA A 57 15.38 -22.93 -10.60
N LYS A 58 15.37 -24.07 -11.30
CA LYS A 58 15.71 -24.17 -12.73
C LYS A 58 14.72 -23.43 -13.61
N VAL A 59 13.41 -23.54 -13.33
CA VAL A 59 12.37 -22.75 -14.02
C VAL A 59 12.62 -21.26 -13.80
N GLY A 60 12.87 -20.82 -12.56
CA GLY A 60 13.15 -19.42 -12.27
C GLY A 60 14.37 -18.88 -13.02
N ALA A 61 15.46 -19.68 -13.11
CA ALA A 61 16.66 -19.29 -13.83
C ALA A 61 16.42 -19.24 -15.36
N ALA A 62 15.76 -20.25 -15.93
CA ALA A 62 15.49 -20.29 -17.36
C ALA A 62 14.51 -19.17 -17.79
N ALA A 63 13.45 -18.94 -17.02
CA ALA A 63 12.48 -17.86 -17.25
C ALA A 63 13.13 -16.48 -17.18
N LEU A 64 14.04 -16.25 -16.21
CA LEU A 64 14.79 -15.00 -16.12
C LEU A 64 15.62 -14.71 -17.39
N HIS A 65 16.31 -15.74 -17.91
CA HIS A 65 17.10 -15.59 -19.12
C HIS A 65 16.25 -15.55 -20.40
N ALA A 66 15.06 -16.14 -20.37
CA ALA A 66 14.07 -16.03 -21.45
C ALA A 66 13.25 -14.71 -21.38
N GLU A 67 13.60 -13.81 -20.45
CA GLU A 67 12.93 -12.54 -20.21
C GLU A 67 11.43 -12.66 -19.79
N ASP A 68 11.01 -13.87 -19.34
CA ASP A 68 9.72 -14.09 -18.70
C ASP A 68 9.84 -13.80 -17.20
N PHE A 69 9.88 -12.50 -16.86
CA PHE A 69 10.17 -12.06 -15.50
C PHE A 69 9.06 -12.40 -14.51
N GLU A 70 7.80 -12.42 -14.96
CA GLU A 70 6.68 -12.80 -14.08
C GLU A 70 6.77 -14.26 -13.66
N LEU A 71 7.00 -15.17 -14.62
CA LEU A 71 7.18 -16.58 -14.34
C LEU A 71 8.43 -16.83 -13.49
N ALA A 72 9.52 -16.10 -13.75
CA ALA A 72 10.73 -16.18 -12.94
C ALA A 72 10.46 -15.80 -11.47
N ALA A 73 9.73 -14.71 -11.24
CA ALA A 73 9.35 -14.26 -9.90
C ALA A 73 8.46 -15.28 -9.20
N GLU A 74 7.45 -15.82 -9.91
CA GLU A 74 6.57 -16.85 -9.37
C GLU A 74 7.36 -18.12 -8.96
N ALA A 75 8.27 -18.57 -9.82
CA ALA A 75 9.05 -19.78 -9.58
C ALA A 75 9.98 -19.64 -8.35
N TYR A 76 10.70 -18.52 -8.22
CA TYR A 76 11.54 -18.27 -7.06
C TYR A 76 10.72 -18.06 -5.77
N ARG A 77 9.58 -17.39 -5.85
CA ARG A 77 8.65 -17.26 -4.73
C ARG A 77 8.13 -18.62 -4.27
N ALA A 78 7.75 -19.49 -5.22
CA ALA A 78 7.34 -20.86 -4.93
C ALA A 78 8.47 -21.70 -4.33
N LEU A 79 9.73 -21.54 -4.79
CA LEU A 79 10.91 -22.16 -4.21
C LEU A 79 11.03 -21.82 -2.71
N GLY A 80 11.02 -20.54 -2.35
CA GLY A 80 11.19 -20.10 -0.97
C GLY A 80 10.04 -20.52 -0.04
N ARG A 81 8.82 -20.68 -0.59
CA ARG A 81 7.67 -21.23 0.15
C ARG A 81 7.80 -22.74 0.34
N ARG A 82 8.28 -23.44 -0.69
CA ARG A 82 8.37 -24.90 -0.70
C ARG A 82 9.52 -25.44 0.16
N ASP A 83 10.66 -24.77 0.10
CA ASP A 83 11.86 -25.15 0.82
C ASP A 83 12.48 -23.94 1.53
N ARG A 84 12.21 -23.83 2.83
CA ARG A 84 12.71 -22.74 3.66
C ARG A 84 14.24 -22.72 3.78
N SER A 85 14.91 -23.86 3.61
CA SER A 85 16.37 -23.91 3.63
C SER A 85 17.01 -23.23 2.42
N ARG A 86 16.25 -23.09 1.32
CA ARG A 86 16.64 -22.39 0.09
C ARG A 86 16.07 -20.97 -0.03
N ALA A 87 15.61 -20.40 1.09
CA ALA A 87 15.00 -19.05 1.09
C ALA A 87 15.98 -17.98 0.58
N GLU A 88 17.27 -18.05 0.94
CA GLU A 88 18.28 -17.11 0.45
C GLU A 88 18.52 -17.23 -1.05
N GLU A 89 18.58 -18.45 -1.58
CA GLU A 89 18.67 -18.70 -3.03
C GLU A 89 17.46 -18.12 -3.78
N ALA A 90 16.27 -18.33 -3.24
CA ALA A 90 15.03 -17.77 -3.78
C ALA A 90 15.05 -16.24 -3.74
N ALA A 91 15.52 -15.65 -2.64
CA ALA A 91 15.65 -14.20 -2.49
C ALA A 91 16.68 -13.61 -3.47
N ASP A 92 17.80 -14.28 -3.69
CA ASP A 92 18.81 -13.88 -4.69
C ASP A 92 18.25 -13.95 -6.12
N GLY A 93 17.45 -14.99 -6.40
CA GLY A 93 16.71 -15.11 -7.66
C GLY A 93 15.76 -13.95 -7.88
N LEU A 94 14.94 -13.65 -6.88
CA LEU A 94 13.97 -12.52 -6.92
C LEU A 94 14.67 -11.16 -7.07
N ASP A 95 15.84 -10.96 -6.43
CA ASP A 95 16.62 -9.72 -6.61
C ASP A 95 17.15 -9.58 -8.05
N ARG A 96 17.58 -10.69 -8.67
CA ARG A 96 17.97 -10.68 -10.09
C ARG A 96 16.80 -10.36 -11.01
N VAL A 97 15.61 -10.95 -10.75
CA VAL A 97 14.38 -10.64 -11.48
C VAL A 97 14.01 -9.17 -11.31
N ALA A 98 14.04 -8.63 -10.09
CA ALA A 98 13.74 -7.22 -9.83
C ALA A 98 14.68 -6.28 -10.60
N ARG A 99 15.98 -6.62 -10.69
CA ARG A 99 16.95 -5.84 -11.48
C ARG A 99 16.68 -5.89 -12.98
N ALA A 100 16.37 -7.07 -13.51
CA ALA A 100 16.08 -7.26 -14.92
C ALA A 100 14.79 -6.56 -15.32
N ALA A 101 13.72 -6.76 -14.55
CA ALA A 101 12.42 -6.10 -14.74
C ALA A 101 12.53 -4.56 -14.67
N LEU A 102 13.32 -4.04 -13.73
CA LEU A 102 13.59 -2.60 -13.66
C LEU A 102 14.31 -2.09 -14.92
N GLY A 103 15.31 -2.83 -15.41
CA GLY A 103 16.02 -2.51 -16.64
C GLY A 103 15.13 -2.54 -17.88
N ALA A 104 14.19 -3.46 -17.94
CA ALA A 104 13.20 -3.60 -19.01
C ALA A 104 11.99 -2.64 -18.85
N ASN A 105 11.93 -1.84 -17.79
CA ASN A 105 10.79 -1.00 -17.41
C ASN A 105 9.47 -1.79 -17.24
N ASP A 106 9.58 -3.07 -16.86
CA ASP A 106 8.45 -3.94 -16.54
C ASP A 106 8.04 -3.76 -15.07
N ARG A 107 7.06 -2.90 -14.84
CA ARG A 107 6.59 -2.57 -13.48
C ARG A 107 5.85 -3.73 -12.82
N THR A 108 5.13 -4.54 -13.60
CA THR A 108 4.35 -5.67 -13.10
C THR A 108 5.26 -6.76 -12.55
N ALA A 109 6.25 -7.16 -13.34
CA ALA A 109 7.23 -8.14 -12.92
C ALA A 109 8.10 -7.63 -11.76
N LEU A 110 8.46 -6.33 -11.76
CA LEU A 110 9.17 -5.70 -10.65
C LEU A 110 8.36 -5.79 -9.35
N ALA A 111 7.07 -5.41 -9.37
CA ALA A 111 6.19 -5.50 -8.21
C ALA A 111 6.05 -6.94 -7.71
N SER A 112 5.87 -7.91 -8.63
CA SER A 112 5.81 -9.34 -8.31
C SER A 112 7.09 -9.84 -7.63
N ALA A 113 8.26 -9.47 -8.15
CA ALA A 113 9.55 -9.84 -7.57
C ALA A 113 9.76 -9.23 -6.17
N LEU A 114 9.41 -7.95 -5.97
CA LEU A 114 9.53 -7.28 -4.67
C LEU A 114 8.56 -7.86 -3.63
N THR A 115 7.34 -8.19 -4.03
CA THR A 115 6.38 -8.91 -3.19
C THR A 115 6.94 -10.27 -2.76
N GLY A 116 7.48 -11.02 -3.73
CA GLY A 116 8.15 -12.30 -3.45
C GLY A 116 9.32 -12.17 -2.49
N LEU A 117 10.19 -11.16 -2.65
CA LEU A 117 11.29 -10.88 -1.73
C LEU A 117 10.81 -10.67 -0.30
N ARG A 118 9.74 -9.93 -0.09
CA ARG A 118 9.18 -9.68 1.23
C ARG A 118 8.59 -10.92 1.88
N GLU A 119 7.99 -11.81 1.08
CA GLU A 119 7.45 -13.07 1.58
C GLU A 119 8.54 -14.08 1.95
N VAL A 120 9.56 -14.19 1.11
CA VAL A 120 10.61 -15.20 1.25
C VAL A 120 11.69 -14.76 2.25
N ALA A 121 12.08 -13.50 2.21
CA ALA A 121 13.13 -12.91 3.03
C ALA A 121 12.69 -11.56 3.65
N PRO A 122 11.72 -11.53 4.59
CA PRO A 122 11.09 -10.32 5.11
C PRO A 122 12.07 -9.37 5.81
N ARG A 123 13.22 -9.86 6.26
CA ARG A 123 14.28 -9.07 6.91
C ARG A 123 15.32 -8.53 5.93
N ARG A 124 15.30 -8.97 4.68
CA ARG A 124 16.26 -8.51 3.66
C ARG A 124 15.94 -7.06 3.28
N PRO A 125 16.89 -6.12 3.39
CA PRO A 125 16.67 -4.74 2.99
C PRO A 125 16.38 -4.64 1.50
N LEU A 126 15.32 -3.90 1.13
CA LEU A 126 14.99 -3.67 -0.29
C LEU A 126 15.95 -2.68 -0.98
N GLY A 127 16.83 -2.02 -0.21
CA GLY A 127 17.85 -1.11 -0.75
C GLY A 127 17.23 -0.07 -1.69
N ARG A 128 17.76 0.01 -2.92
CA ARG A 128 17.28 0.94 -3.96
C ARG A 128 15.82 0.74 -4.39
N TYR A 129 15.22 -0.40 -4.12
CA TYR A 129 13.84 -0.71 -4.52
C TYR A 129 12.80 -0.23 -3.53
N VAL A 130 13.18 0.17 -2.32
CA VAL A 130 12.21 0.50 -1.25
C VAL A 130 11.24 1.61 -1.67
N VAL A 131 11.71 2.62 -2.39
CA VAL A 131 10.87 3.73 -2.89
C VAL A 131 9.87 3.21 -3.94
N LEU A 132 10.33 2.37 -4.87
CA LEU A 132 9.48 1.80 -5.92
C LEU A 132 8.43 0.86 -5.30
N ALA A 133 8.83 0.00 -4.38
CA ALA A 133 7.91 -0.89 -3.66
C ALA A 133 6.87 -0.12 -2.84
N ALA A 134 7.27 0.97 -2.18
CA ALA A 134 6.36 1.80 -1.40
C ALA A 134 5.30 2.48 -2.28
N LEU A 135 5.72 3.03 -3.44
CA LEU A 135 4.80 3.68 -4.38
C LEU A 135 3.88 2.67 -5.06
N ASP A 136 4.40 1.51 -5.45
CA ASP A 136 3.60 0.42 -6.01
C ASP A 136 2.53 -0.08 -5.01
N ALA A 137 2.87 -0.21 -3.72
CA ALA A 137 1.91 -0.54 -2.68
C ALA A 137 0.79 0.52 -2.57
N VAL A 138 1.12 1.82 -2.74
CA VAL A 138 0.13 2.91 -2.78
C VAL A 138 -0.78 2.77 -4.00
N ASP A 139 -0.21 2.51 -5.18
CA ASP A 139 -0.95 2.41 -6.45
C ASP A 139 -1.89 1.19 -6.45
N ARG A 140 -1.47 0.08 -5.89
CA ARG A 140 -2.31 -1.13 -5.69
C ARG A 140 -3.35 -0.98 -4.57
N GLY A 141 -3.28 0.08 -3.77
CA GLY A 141 -4.14 0.27 -2.60
C GLY A 141 -3.79 -0.64 -1.42
N ASP A 142 -2.63 -1.30 -1.42
CA ASP A 142 -2.14 -2.08 -0.28
C ASP A 142 -1.64 -1.13 0.82
N THR A 143 -2.60 -0.69 1.63
CA THR A 143 -2.34 0.31 2.67
C THR A 143 -1.46 -0.23 3.79
N ALA A 144 -1.51 -1.53 4.07
CA ALA A 144 -0.68 -2.16 5.08
C ALA A 144 0.80 -2.15 4.67
N GLU A 145 1.07 -2.55 3.44
CA GLU A 145 2.42 -2.53 2.87
C GLU A 145 2.93 -1.09 2.68
N ALA A 146 2.11 -0.20 2.13
CA ALA A 146 2.44 1.21 1.98
C ALA A 146 2.82 1.86 3.32
N LYS A 147 2.04 1.60 4.38
CA LYS A 147 2.30 2.08 5.74
C LYS A 147 3.65 1.56 6.30
N ALA A 148 4.04 0.33 5.97
CA ALA A 148 5.30 -0.25 6.41
C ALA A 148 6.51 0.30 5.64
N LEU A 149 6.37 0.55 4.33
CA LEU A 149 7.48 0.91 3.45
C LEU A 149 7.75 2.41 3.32
N LEU A 150 6.70 3.25 3.35
CA LEU A 150 6.86 4.68 3.10
C LEU A 150 7.80 5.40 4.08
N PRO A 151 7.80 5.11 5.40
CA PRO A 151 8.77 5.71 6.31
C PRO A 151 10.22 5.34 5.96
N VAL A 152 10.45 4.07 5.58
CA VAL A 152 11.77 3.57 5.19
C VAL A 152 12.20 4.20 3.86
N ALA A 153 11.28 4.30 2.90
CA ALA A 153 11.50 4.97 1.62
C ALA A 153 11.87 6.44 1.80
N ALA A 154 11.16 7.15 2.67
CA ALA A 154 11.45 8.54 2.98
C ALA A 154 12.83 8.71 3.64
N ALA A 155 13.20 7.80 4.56
CA ALA A 155 14.50 7.81 5.22
C ALA A 155 15.66 7.50 4.26
N SER A 156 15.40 6.72 3.19
CA SER A 156 16.41 6.34 2.17
C SER A 156 16.47 7.29 0.98
N ALA A 157 15.61 8.31 0.91
CA ALA A 157 15.59 9.26 -0.19
C ALA A 157 16.89 10.09 -0.22
N SER A 158 17.47 10.22 -1.41
CA SER A 158 18.73 10.94 -1.63
C SER A 158 18.61 12.45 -1.51
N ASP A 159 17.39 12.98 -1.75
CA ASP A 159 17.09 14.40 -1.61
C ASP A 159 15.93 14.62 -0.63
N VAL A 160 15.99 15.76 0.03
CA VAL A 160 15.07 16.11 1.11
C VAL A 160 13.65 16.47 0.63
N ALA A 161 13.50 16.98 -0.60
CA ALA A 161 12.18 17.27 -1.17
C ALA A 161 11.45 15.99 -1.49
N ARG A 162 12.16 15.00 -2.04
CA ARG A 162 11.62 13.65 -2.27
C ARG A 162 11.24 12.96 -0.96
N ALA A 163 12.06 13.10 0.09
CA ALA A 163 11.73 12.58 1.41
C ALA A 163 10.42 13.18 1.94
N ASP A 164 10.22 14.50 1.82
CA ASP A 164 9.00 15.17 2.26
C ASP A 164 7.77 14.76 1.42
N SER A 165 7.95 14.56 0.11
CA SER A 165 6.90 14.02 -0.77
C SER A 165 6.47 12.61 -0.34
N LEU A 166 7.42 11.73 -0.04
CA LEU A 166 7.13 10.37 0.45
C LEU A 166 6.45 10.37 1.83
N LEU A 167 6.86 11.28 2.72
CA LEU A 167 6.20 11.45 4.01
C LEU A 167 4.78 11.99 3.85
N PHE A 168 4.54 12.88 2.90
CA PHE A 168 3.18 13.33 2.58
C PHE A 168 2.32 12.16 2.07
N VAL A 169 2.84 11.34 1.15
CA VAL A 169 2.16 10.12 0.69
C VAL A 169 1.88 9.17 1.85
N TYR A 170 2.82 9.05 2.80
CA TYR A 170 2.62 8.28 4.03
C TYR A 170 1.48 8.82 4.88
N GLY A 171 1.42 10.14 5.09
CA GLY A 171 0.30 10.78 5.80
C GLY A 171 -1.04 10.47 5.14
N ARG A 172 -1.12 10.54 3.80
CA ARG A 172 -2.34 10.16 3.05
C ARG A 172 -2.71 8.69 3.21
N ALA A 173 -1.74 7.78 3.22
CA ALA A 173 -1.99 6.36 3.47
C ALA A 173 -2.56 6.13 4.88
N LEU A 174 -2.07 6.86 5.88
CA LEU A 174 -2.59 6.84 7.25
C LEU A 174 -4.05 7.34 7.32
N VAL A 175 -4.39 8.42 6.60
CA VAL A 175 -5.76 8.93 6.51
C VAL A 175 -6.71 7.87 5.95
N ARG A 176 -6.30 7.14 4.91
CA ARG A 176 -7.11 6.06 4.32
C ARG A 176 -7.48 4.95 5.33
N VAL A 177 -6.60 4.64 6.27
CA VAL A 177 -6.85 3.66 7.35
C VAL A 177 -7.39 4.30 8.63
N ARG A 178 -7.79 5.57 8.58
CA ARG A 178 -8.33 6.34 9.72
C ARG A 178 -7.35 6.48 10.90
N ASP A 179 -6.04 6.37 10.65
CA ASP A 179 -5.00 6.64 11.65
C ASP A 179 -4.65 8.15 11.62
N CYS A 180 -5.66 8.98 11.91
CA CYS A 180 -5.54 10.42 11.85
C CYS A 180 -4.53 10.99 12.86
N ARG A 181 -4.38 10.39 14.04
CA ARG A 181 -3.40 10.83 15.04
C ARG A 181 -1.97 10.73 14.54
N THR A 182 -1.64 9.63 13.87
CA THR A 182 -0.31 9.47 13.28
C THR A 182 -0.16 10.37 12.04
N ALA A 183 -1.20 10.49 11.21
CA ALA A 183 -1.19 11.36 10.03
C ALA A 183 -0.90 12.83 10.40
N VAL A 184 -1.54 13.37 11.44
CA VAL A 184 -1.30 14.73 11.93
C VAL A 184 0.17 14.96 12.26
N ARG A 185 0.80 14.06 13.02
CA ARG A 185 2.23 14.17 13.37
C ARG A 185 3.14 14.16 12.13
N VAL A 186 2.80 13.34 11.13
CA VAL A 186 3.55 13.28 9.86
C VAL A 186 3.38 14.59 9.09
N PHE A 187 2.16 15.09 8.93
CA PHE A 187 1.89 16.36 8.25
C PHE A 187 2.52 17.56 8.95
N GLU A 188 2.43 17.65 10.28
CA GLU A 188 3.14 18.68 11.05
C GLU A 188 4.66 18.63 10.82
N GLY A 189 5.23 17.42 10.71
CA GLY A 189 6.64 17.23 10.37
C GLY A 189 6.98 17.79 8.98
N VAL A 190 6.15 17.55 7.98
CA VAL A 190 6.32 18.08 6.61
C VAL A 190 6.20 19.61 6.62
N ILE A 191 5.16 20.15 7.29
CA ILE A 191 4.89 21.59 7.37
C ILE A 191 6.04 22.33 8.05
N ARG A 192 6.60 21.82 9.16
CA ARG A 192 7.72 22.48 9.86
C ARG A 192 8.97 22.61 8.98
N ARG A 193 9.20 21.66 8.08
CA ARG A 193 10.40 21.67 7.21
C ARG A 193 10.29 22.66 6.05
N GLN A 194 9.11 22.98 5.57
CA GLN A 194 8.80 24.00 4.53
C GLN A 194 9.65 23.91 3.24
N ARG A 195 10.00 22.70 2.81
CA ARG A 195 10.96 22.49 1.70
C ARG A 195 10.30 22.50 0.32
N ALA A 196 9.03 22.12 0.23
CA ALA A 196 8.29 22.06 -1.03
C ALA A 196 6.90 22.69 -0.81
N VAL A 197 6.65 23.86 -1.36
CA VAL A 197 5.43 24.66 -1.11
C VAL A 197 4.15 23.87 -1.37
N ALA A 198 4.04 23.23 -2.55
CA ALA A 198 2.86 22.45 -2.91
C ALA A 198 2.60 21.26 -1.97
N VAL A 199 3.66 20.61 -1.49
CA VAL A 199 3.55 19.51 -0.52
C VAL A 199 3.12 20.03 0.85
N VAL A 200 3.62 21.20 1.25
CA VAL A 200 3.25 21.86 2.52
C VAL A 200 1.79 22.26 2.51
N GLU A 201 1.29 22.85 1.42
CA GLU A 201 -0.13 23.22 1.28
C GLU A 201 -1.03 21.99 1.39
N SER A 202 -0.74 20.93 0.64
CA SER A 202 -1.48 19.68 0.71
C SER A 202 -1.40 19.00 2.09
N ALA A 203 -0.26 19.14 2.79
CA ALA A 203 -0.12 18.62 4.15
C ALA A 203 -0.95 19.41 5.17
N ARG A 204 -1.10 20.72 4.99
CA ARG A 204 -1.97 21.57 5.83
C ARG A 204 -3.45 21.18 5.67
N GLU A 205 -3.88 20.96 4.43
CA GLU A 205 -5.23 20.49 4.16
C GLU A 205 -5.49 19.12 4.82
N GLY A 206 -4.58 18.15 4.64
CA GLY A 206 -4.66 16.82 5.26
C GLY A 206 -4.64 16.86 6.79
N LEU A 207 -3.85 17.78 7.37
CA LEU A 207 -3.80 18.00 8.81
C LEU A 207 -5.15 18.54 9.31
N GLY A 208 -5.71 19.55 8.66
CA GLY A 208 -6.99 20.14 9.04
C GLY A 208 -8.11 19.10 9.03
N LEU A 209 -8.19 18.31 7.97
CA LEU A 209 -9.19 17.23 7.85
C LEU A 209 -9.07 16.21 8.98
N CYS A 210 -7.86 15.72 9.25
CA CYS A 210 -7.63 14.75 10.33
C CYS A 210 -7.88 15.33 11.71
N ALA A 211 -7.52 16.61 11.94
CA ALA A 211 -7.80 17.28 13.20
C ALA A 211 -9.31 17.43 13.43
N LEU A 212 -10.09 17.76 12.38
CA LEU A 212 -11.53 17.80 12.44
C LEU A 212 -12.12 16.44 12.88
N VAL A 213 -11.69 15.35 12.26
CA VAL A 213 -12.14 13.99 12.59
C VAL A 213 -11.80 13.61 14.04
N GLU A 214 -10.58 13.87 14.49
CA GLU A 214 -10.17 13.59 15.88
C GLU A 214 -10.95 14.45 16.90
N GLY A 215 -11.25 15.72 16.55
CA GLY A 215 -12.08 16.60 17.37
C GLY A 215 -13.50 16.06 17.54
N GLN A 216 -14.13 15.63 16.45
CA GLN A 216 -15.46 15.02 16.48
C GLN A 216 -15.46 13.73 17.33
N MET A 217 -14.50 12.85 17.12
CA MET A 217 -14.38 11.62 17.92
C MET A 217 -14.15 11.91 19.42
N ALA A 218 -13.35 12.92 19.74
CA ALA A 218 -13.11 13.29 21.14
C ALA A 218 -14.38 13.85 21.81
N LEU A 219 -15.16 14.64 21.09
CA LEU A 219 -16.42 15.18 21.57
C LEU A 219 -17.46 14.08 21.80
N GLU A 220 -17.62 13.16 20.84
CA GLU A 220 -18.51 11.98 20.96
C GLU A 220 -18.13 11.08 22.15
N GLN A 221 -16.85 11.04 22.51
CA GLN A 221 -16.34 10.28 23.67
C GLN A 221 -16.44 11.05 25.00
N GLY A 222 -17.09 12.21 25.01
CA GLY A 222 -17.25 13.03 26.22
C GLY A 222 -15.94 13.68 26.72
N ARG A 223 -15.01 13.96 25.79
CA ARG A 223 -13.72 14.59 26.08
C ARG A 223 -13.61 15.99 25.45
N PRO A 224 -14.40 16.96 25.93
CA PRO A 224 -14.50 18.30 25.29
C PRO A 224 -13.16 19.05 25.29
N ALA A 225 -12.34 18.93 26.34
CA ALA A 225 -11.04 19.58 26.38
C ALA A 225 -10.07 19.07 25.29
N ASP A 226 -10.08 17.75 25.03
CA ASP A 226 -9.30 17.18 23.93
C ASP A 226 -9.86 17.63 22.57
N ALA A 227 -11.19 17.63 22.42
CA ALA A 227 -11.88 18.05 21.21
C ALA A 227 -11.53 19.49 20.85
N GLU A 228 -11.49 20.40 21.83
CA GLU A 228 -11.11 21.79 21.62
C GLU A 228 -9.71 21.93 21.00
N GLY A 229 -8.75 21.20 21.55
CA GLY A 229 -7.38 21.17 21.02
C GLY A 229 -7.29 20.69 19.57
N TRP A 230 -8.11 19.72 19.20
CA TRP A 230 -8.19 19.21 17.84
C TRP A 230 -8.89 20.19 16.89
N PHE A 231 -10.05 20.75 17.26
CA PHE A 231 -10.74 21.71 16.43
C PHE A 231 -9.91 22.97 16.19
N ARG A 232 -9.16 23.46 17.19
CA ARG A 232 -8.20 24.57 16.98
C ARG A 232 -7.11 24.23 15.96
N ARG A 233 -6.62 23.00 15.92
CA ARG A 233 -5.68 22.57 14.85
C ARG A 233 -6.35 22.56 13.48
N ALA A 234 -7.63 22.20 13.41
CA ALA A 234 -8.39 22.19 12.15
C ALA A 234 -8.67 23.61 11.62
N THR A 235 -8.61 24.66 12.45
CA THR A 235 -8.71 26.06 11.99
C THR A 235 -7.37 26.66 11.58
N ALA A 236 -6.27 25.87 11.57
CA ALA A 236 -4.95 26.40 11.22
C ALA A 236 -4.89 26.87 9.74
N PRO A 237 -4.03 27.87 9.44
CA PRO A 237 -3.89 28.39 8.09
C PRO A 237 -3.55 27.29 7.06
N GLY A 238 -4.28 27.26 5.95
CA GLY A 238 -4.13 26.28 4.86
C GLY A 238 -5.05 25.08 4.96
N ALA A 239 -5.91 24.99 5.97
CA ALA A 239 -7.06 24.09 5.93
C ALA A 239 -8.11 24.62 4.95
N SER A 240 -8.91 23.73 4.33
CA SER A 240 -9.98 24.16 3.43
C SER A 240 -11.05 24.97 4.18
N PRO A 241 -11.72 25.94 3.54
CA PRO A 241 -12.75 26.75 4.18
C PRO A 241 -13.84 25.91 4.88
N ASP A 242 -14.28 24.82 4.26
CA ASP A 242 -15.30 23.96 4.84
C ASP A 242 -14.81 23.21 6.09
N VAL A 243 -13.55 22.80 6.12
CA VAL A 243 -12.93 22.20 7.32
C VAL A 243 -12.86 23.23 8.44
N VAL A 244 -12.46 24.45 8.15
CA VAL A 244 -12.39 25.54 9.12
C VAL A 244 -13.78 25.85 9.71
N ARG A 245 -14.81 25.98 8.86
CA ARG A 245 -16.18 26.18 9.27
C ARG A 245 -16.74 25.04 10.11
N ALA A 246 -16.50 23.80 9.70
CA ALA A 246 -16.89 22.62 10.47
C ALA A 246 -16.17 22.54 11.83
N ALA A 247 -14.92 22.99 11.91
CA ALA A 247 -14.18 23.07 13.16
C ALA A 247 -14.75 24.15 14.09
N PHE A 248 -15.17 25.29 13.57
CA PHE A 248 -15.87 26.29 14.37
C PHE A 248 -17.25 25.82 14.88
N LEU A 249 -17.98 25.05 14.08
CA LEU A 249 -19.20 24.37 14.54
C LEU A 249 -18.89 23.43 15.72
N GLY A 250 -17.84 22.63 15.62
CA GLY A 250 -17.39 21.74 16.70
C GLY A 250 -16.89 22.49 17.93
N LEU A 251 -16.19 23.63 17.76
CA LEU A 251 -15.81 24.51 18.89
C LEU A 251 -17.03 25.07 19.62
N GLY A 252 -18.08 25.43 18.89
CA GLY A 252 -19.35 25.82 19.48
C GLY A 252 -19.95 24.69 20.33
N ASP A 253 -19.98 23.47 19.84
CA ASP A 253 -20.47 22.31 20.60
C ASP A 253 -19.61 22.03 21.84
N VAL A 254 -18.29 22.20 21.77
CA VAL A 254 -17.38 22.08 22.93
C VAL A 254 -17.72 23.16 23.99
N ARG A 255 -17.87 24.41 23.58
CA ARG A 255 -18.17 25.53 24.49
C ARG A 255 -19.53 25.34 25.14
N MET A 256 -20.53 24.83 24.39
CA MET A 256 -21.80 24.45 24.99
C MET A 256 -21.66 23.39 26.06
N ALA A 257 -20.86 22.34 25.80
CA ALA A 257 -20.62 21.31 26.80
C ALA A 257 -19.87 21.83 28.06
N GLN A 258 -19.18 22.96 27.95
CA GLN A 258 -18.48 23.65 29.04
C GLN A 258 -19.35 24.71 29.73
N GLY A 259 -20.56 24.96 29.24
CA GLY A 259 -21.46 26.01 29.76
C GLY A 259 -21.16 27.45 29.27
N ASP A 260 -20.20 27.59 28.34
CA ASP A 260 -19.86 28.90 27.73
C ASP A 260 -20.78 29.18 26.54
N VAL A 261 -21.99 29.66 26.86
CA VAL A 261 -23.03 29.99 25.87
C VAL A 261 -22.60 31.13 24.94
N ALA A 262 -21.95 32.16 25.49
CA ALA A 262 -21.51 33.30 24.69
C ALA A 262 -20.44 32.92 23.68
N GLY A 263 -19.44 32.18 24.12
CA GLY A 263 -18.40 31.65 23.23
C GLY A 263 -18.93 30.64 22.21
N ALA A 264 -19.95 29.84 22.56
CA ALA A 264 -20.60 28.93 21.62
C ALA A 264 -21.30 29.72 20.50
N MET A 265 -22.06 30.77 20.83
CA MET A 265 -22.70 31.65 19.84
C MET A 265 -21.70 32.25 18.87
N GLU A 266 -20.59 32.80 19.38
CA GLU A 266 -19.50 33.33 18.54
C GLU A 266 -18.95 32.26 17.57
N SER A 267 -18.72 31.07 18.07
CA SER A 267 -18.21 29.94 17.25
C SER A 267 -19.18 29.52 16.15
N TYR A 268 -20.48 29.44 16.45
CA TYR A 268 -21.49 29.12 15.45
C TYR A 268 -21.64 30.24 14.40
N GLN A 269 -21.49 31.54 14.81
CA GLN A 269 -21.44 32.65 13.86
C GLN A 269 -20.22 32.53 12.92
N GLN A 270 -19.05 32.15 13.44
CA GLN A 270 -17.87 31.90 12.61
C GLN A 270 -18.07 30.73 11.66
N ALA A 271 -18.80 29.66 12.05
CA ALA A 271 -19.16 28.56 11.17
C ALA A 271 -20.07 28.98 10.01
N LEU A 272 -20.88 30.05 10.18
CA LEU A 272 -21.70 30.63 9.10
C LEU A 272 -20.88 31.49 8.14
N ALA A 273 -19.79 32.08 8.58
CA ALA A 273 -18.98 32.97 7.77
C ALA A 273 -18.42 32.28 6.53
N GLY A 274 -18.65 32.83 5.35
CA GLY A 274 -18.20 32.32 4.08
C GLY A 274 -18.96 31.09 3.56
N GLY A 275 -20.03 30.67 4.25
CA GLY A 275 -20.90 29.59 3.81
C GLY A 275 -21.92 30.04 2.75
N THR A 276 -22.45 29.07 2.02
CA THR A 276 -23.58 29.31 1.12
C THR A 276 -24.90 29.01 1.83
N PRO A 277 -25.98 29.79 1.57
CA PRO A 277 -27.29 29.47 2.11
C PRO A 277 -27.72 28.04 1.73
N GLY A 278 -28.03 27.22 2.74
CA GLY A 278 -28.47 25.85 2.53
C GLY A 278 -27.38 24.76 2.55
N ASP A 279 -26.10 25.11 2.70
CA ASP A 279 -25.06 24.07 2.97
C ASP A 279 -25.26 23.49 4.39
N THR A 280 -24.84 22.24 4.55
CA THR A 280 -25.05 21.46 5.77
C THR A 280 -24.43 22.09 7.02
N ILE A 281 -23.29 22.77 6.90
CA ILE A 281 -22.59 23.41 8.01
C ILE A 281 -23.38 24.64 8.44
N SER A 282 -23.80 25.48 7.46
CA SER A 282 -24.64 26.65 7.72
C SER A 282 -25.98 26.27 8.35
N GLN A 283 -26.66 25.25 7.85
CA GLN A 283 -27.91 24.78 8.43
C GLN A 283 -27.74 24.37 9.90
N ARG A 284 -26.75 23.55 10.20
CA ARG A 284 -26.48 23.11 11.59
C ARG A 284 -26.10 24.25 12.51
N ALA A 285 -25.26 25.18 12.05
CA ALA A 285 -24.88 26.35 12.84
C ALA A 285 -26.09 27.24 13.14
N GLN A 286 -26.96 27.48 12.15
CA GLN A 286 -28.20 28.26 12.33
C GLN A 286 -29.18 27.57 13.29
N GLU A 287 -29.35 26.22 13.18
CA GLU A 287 -30.17 25.47 14.12
C GLU A 287 -29.68 25.60 15.56
N LYS A 288 -28.36 25.50 15.78
CA LYS A 288 -27.76 25.71 17.11
C LYS A 288 -27.99 27.12 17.66
N LEU A 289 -27.77 28.13 16.84
CA LEU A 289 -28.03 29.53 17.23
C LEU A 289 -29.52 29.79 17.56
N ASN A 290 -30.41 29.22 16.74
CA ASN A 290 -31.84 29.34 16.99
C ASN A 290 -32.29 28.63 18.28
N ALA A 291 -31.66 27.51 18.62
CA ALA A 291 -31.92 26.83 19.88
C ALA A 291 -31.50 27.64 21.10
N LEU A 292 -30.35 28.33 21.01
CA LEU A 292 -29.88 29.24 22.09
C LEU A 292 -30.76 30.49 22.26
N GLY A 293 -31.27 31.07 21.16
CA GLY A 293 -32.17 32.20 21.22
C GLY A 293 -33.60 31.91 21.73
N LYS A 294 -33.95 30.62 21.83
CA LYS A 294 -35.23 30.17 22.38
C LYS A 294 -35.15 29.72 23.85
N ALA A 295 -33.92 29.54 24.39
CA ALA A 295 -33.73 29.30 25.80
C ALA A 295 -34.00 30.66 26.52
N GLU A 296 -35.19 30.85 27.07
CA GLU A 296 -35.52 32.01 27.94
C GLU A 296 -34.57 31.97 29.14
N PRO A 297 -34.04 33.16 29.55
CA PRO A 297 -33.32 33.25 30.81
C PRO A 297 -34.29 32.97 31.97
N GLU A 298 -34.06 31.89 32.75
CA GLU A 298 -34.71 31.72 34.05
C GLU A 298 -34.25 32.77 35.06
#